data_e8f1340b92df1a462d5e900d1c157171
#
_entry.id   e8f1340b92df1a462d5e900d1c157171
#
_cell.length_a   1.000
_cell.length_b   1.000
_cell.length_c   1.000
_cell.angle_alpha   90.00
_cell.angle_beta   90.00
_cell.angle_gamma   90.00
#
_symmetry.space_group_name_H-M   'P 1'
#
loop_
_entity.id
_entity.type
_entity.pdbx_description
1 polymer ?
#
loop_
_entity_poly.entity_id
_entity_poly.type
_entity_poly.pdbx_seq_one_letter_code
_entity_poly.pdbx_strand_id
1 'polypeptide(L)'
;MARGAARKLVLSGVLAGGSGAAPLTGRAVKSWRVAVPADFVLWRDVCSYGYFLLEPNLWLPGSGGVWAAGVGGVFRRIVDLGAAGPARLEVTQPEGKGADLSVVADTALSGAARHEATAQLTRMLRLDEAPHNIAAFHSLDRRYKKSGRGRLFRSATFFEDVIKTVTNCNVTWLGTMSMNRRLCGAFGAGGAFPTPARLAAVRPAALRAQCGVGYRDARIVQLAEMFESGAVDEAWFADSSQPDDVVRDALIELPGIGPYAAANILQLLGRYGHVPLDTESVRHGRTVLAMRGSSESIMKRVGKHFAGYGEQRFRSYWFELWECYELLRGPAWTWEREKVGATFTAAAIKKAMAAKSGESGCKFNAPLKRKAAGAAARKRPARAASR
;
A
#
# COMPACT_ATOMS: atom_id res chain seq x y z
N MET A 1 33.51 52.51 -16.71
CA MET A 1 34.12 51.40 -15.95
C MET A 1 33.49 51.32 -14.60
N ALA A 2 32.61 50.38 -14.38
CA ALA A 2 32.15 50.00 -13.02
C ALA A 2 31.65 48.56 -13.12
N ARG A 3 32.39 47.63 -12.52
CA ARG A 3 32.10 46.20 -12.50
C ARG A 3 31.04 45.91 -11.43
N GLY A 4 29.89 45.37 -11.83
CA GLY A 4 28.86 44.89 -10.96
C GLY A 4 29.25 43.52 -10.34
N ALA A 5 29.35 43.48 -9.02
CA ALA A 5 29.56 42.25 -8.26
C ALA A 5 28.24 41.51 -8.08
N ALA A 6 28.13 40.34 -8.71
CA ALA A 6 27.04 39.40 -8.48
C ALA A 6 27.21 38.74 -7.11
N ARG A 7 26.31 39.03 -6.17
CA ARG A 7 26.20 38.30 -4.89
C ARG A 7 25.69 36.91 -5.15
N LYS A 8 26.54 35.90 -5.02
CA LYS A 8 26.14 34.50 -4.82
C LYS A 8 25.47 34.36 -3.46
N LEU A 9 24.15 34.17 -3.44
CA LEU A 9 23.47 33.67 -2.27
C LEU A 9 23.82 32.18 -2.09
N VAL A 10 24.64 31.93 -1.07
CA VAL A 10 24.93 30.57 -0.60
C VAL A 10 23.70 30.08 0.16
N LEU A 11 22.92 29.21 -0.46
CA LEU A 11 21.92 28.38 0.23
C LEU A 11 22.65 27.20 0.88
N SER A 12 23.32 27.45 1.99
CA SER A 12 23.80 26.43 2.92
C SER A 12 22.84 26.35 4.09
N GLY A 13 22.24 25.21 4.28
CA GLY A 13 21.51 24.89 5.49
C GLY A 13 20.07 24.43 5.23
N VAL A 14 19.88 23.15 5.12
CA VAL A 14 18.93 22.24 5.78
C VAL A 14 18.97 20.88 5.03
N LEU A 15 20.03 20.14 5.25
CA LEU A 15 20.07 18.70 5.05
C LEU A 15 20.65 18.07 6.34
N ALA A 16 19.87 18.15 7.41
CA ALA A 16 20.11 17.33 8.60
C ALA A 16 18.77 17.17 9.31
N GLY A 17 18.07 16.11 8.98
CA GLY A 17 16.80 15.74 9.58
C GLY A 17 16.52 14.26 9.34
N GLY A 18 17.50 13.40 9.65
CA GLY A 18 17.24 12.00 9.90
C GLY A 18 16.36 11.91 11.15
N SER A 19 15.05 11.75 10.97
CA SER A 19 14.09 11.62 12.08
C SER A 19 14.13 10.23 12.69
N GLY A 20 15.28 9.85 13.23
CA GLY A 20 15.40 8.85 14.26
C GLY A 20 14.91 9.47 15.58
N ALA A 21 13.65 9.88 15.67
CA ALA A 21 13.11 10.40 16.91
C ALA A 21 13.16 9.28 17.96
N ALA A 22 13.76 9.59 19.12
CA ALA A 22 13.80 8.73 20.29
C ALA A 22 12.40 8.15 20.61
N PRO A 23 12.32 6.98 21.27
CA PRO A 23 11.05 6.43 21.74
C PRO A 23 10.32 7.47 22.59
N LEU A 24 8.98 7.47 22.52
CA LEU A 24 8.12 8.39 23.28
C LEU A 24 8.20 8.06 24.78
N THR A 25 9.33 8.36 25.42
CA THR A 25 9.55 8.16 26.86
C THR A 25 9.66 9.52 27.53
N GLY A 26 8.75 9.83 28.48
CA GLY A 26 8.95 10.97 29.38
C GLY A 26 7.83 11.98 29.56
N ARG A 27 6.69 11.90 28.84
CA ARG A 27 5.45 12.60 29.19
C ARG A 27 4.36 11.58 29.52
N ALA A 28 3.34 11.99 30.28
CA ALA A 28 2.23 11.09 30.67
C ALA A 28 1.52 10.57 29.42
N VAL A 29 2.12 9.55 28.81
CA VAL A 29 1.72 8.92 27.56
C VAL A 29 0.57 8.00 27.90
N LYS A 30 -0.64 8.31 27.44
CA LYS A 30 -1.78 7.41 27.60
C LYS A 30 -1.76 6.40 26.47
N SER A 31 -1.46 5.15 26.83
CA SER A 31 -1.62 3.99 25.94
C SER A 31 -3.07 3.50 25.97
N TRP A 32 -3.50 2.91 24.86
CA TRP A 32 -4.75 2.14 24.81
C TRP A 32 -4.55 0.88 23.99
N ARG A 33 -5.47 -0.06 24.17
CA ARG A 33 -5.45 -1.32 23.44
C ARG A 33 -6.41 -1.25 22.24
N VAL A 34 -6.02 -1.91 21.14
CA VAL A 34 -6.86 -2.09 19.95
C VAL A 34 -6.93 -3.58 19.67
N ALA A 35 -8.14 -4.13 19.73
CA ALA A 35 -8.39 -5.53 19.46
C ALA A 35 -8.10 -5.86 17.99
N VAL A 36 -7.58 -7.06 17.75
CA VAL A 36 -7.24 -7.55 16.41
C VAL A 36 -7.81 -8.93 16.15
N PRO A 37 -8.00 -9.35 14.89
CA PRO A 37 -8.32 -10.73 14.55
C PRO A 37 -7.25 -11.72 15.04
N ALA A 38 -7.67 -12.93 15.44
CA ALA A 38 -6.79 -13.96 16.00
C ALA A 38 -5.62 -14.39 15.11
N ASP A 39 -5.73 -14.18 13.81
CA ASP A 39 -4.69 -14.47 12.83
C ASP A 39 -3.76 -13.29 12.54
N PHE A 40 -4.06 -12.08 13.08
CA PHE A 40 -3.31 -10.84 12.79
C PHE A 40 -1.90 -10.86 13.38
N VAL A 41 -0.94 -10.34 12.60
CA VAL A 41 0.47 -10.15 13.02
C VAL A 41 0.95 -8.81 12.50
N LEU A 42 1.29 -7.90 13.41
CA LEU A 42 1.59 -6.50 13.08
C LEU A 42 2.67 -6.34 12.00
N TRP A 43 3.85 -6.94 12.20
CA TRP A 43 4.96 -6.80 11.26
C TRP A 43 4.64 -7.39 9.87
N ARG A 44 3.92 -8.51 9.80
CA ARG A 44 3.52 -9.15 8.56
C ARG A 44 2.50 -8.31 7.80
N ASP A 45 1.50 -7.80 8.50
CA ASP A 45 0.33 -7.17 7.89
C ASP A 45 0.59 -5.70 7.58
N VAL A 46 1.43 -4.99 8.35
CA VAL A 46 1.95 -3.66 8.01
C VAL A 46 2.87 -3.73 6.79
N CYS A 47 3.84 -4.65 6.79
CA CYS A 47 4.84 -4.74 5.73
C CYS A 47 4.37 -5.57 4.52
N SER A 48 3.06 -5.62 4.27
CA SER A 48 2.45 -6.42 3.21
C SER A 48 2.25 -5.67 1.89
N TYR A 49 2.31 -4.34 1.90
CA TYR A 49 2.13 -3.49 0.72
C TYR A 49 3.01 -2.25 0.79
N GLY A 50 3.61 -1.84 -0.32
CA GLY A 50 4.64 -0.79 -0.39
C GLY A 50 4.32 0.52 0.33
N TYR A 51 3.05 0.81 0.60
CA TYR A 51 2.62 2.03 1.27
C TYR A 51 3.14 2.17 2.71
N PHE A 52 3.57 1.08 3.36
CA PHE A 52 4.22 1.18 4.67
C PHE A 52 5.54 1.98 4.63
N LEU A 53 6.16 2.10 3.46
CA LEU A 53 7.38 2.88 3.23
C LEU A 53 7.10 4.35 2.88
N LEU A 54 5.84 4.72 2.60
CA LEU A 54 5.47 6.09 2.23
C LEU A 54 5.09 6.92 3.45
N GLU A 55 5.59 8.17 3.51
CA GLU A 55 5.12 9.12 4.53
C GLU A 55 3.58 9.23 4.53
N PRO A 56 2.97 9.44 5.70
CA PRO A 56 3.56 9.69 7.02
C PRO A 56 3.83 8.40 7.83
N ASN A 57 3.85 7.22 7.19
CA ASN A 57 4.13 5.95 7.84
C ASN A 57 5.64 5.78 8.06
N LEU A 58 6.01 5.12 9.15
CA LEU A 58 7.38 4.68 9.42
C LEU A 58 7.33 3.32 10.12
N TRP A 59 7.95 2.34 9.50
CA TRP A 59 8.20 1.06 10.12
C TRP A 59 9.62 1.04 10.69
N LEU A 60 9.75 0.71 11.96
CA LEU A 60 11.02 0.52 12.65
C LEU A 60 11.21 -0.97 12.92
N PRO A 61 12.13 -1.64 12.21
CA PRO A 61 12.46 -3.03 12.52
C PRO A 61 12.91 -3.21 13.96
N GLY A 62 12.45 -4.26 14.64
CA GLY A 62 12.91 -4.60 15.98
C GLY A 62 14.35 -5.14 15.96
N SER A 63 15.12 -4.84 16.99
CA SER A 63 16.43 -5.43 17.22
C SER A 63 16.26 -6.80 17.89
N GLY A 64 16.62 -7.88 17.20
CA GLY A 64 16.71 -9.22 17.78
C GLY A 64 15.58 -10.20 17.45
N GLY A 65 15.96 -11.43 17.35
CA GLY A 65 15.34 -12.62 16.79
C GLY A 65 13.95 -13.11 17.26
N VAL A 66 13.04 -12.25 17.66
CA VAL A 66 11.72 -12.65 18.19
C VAL A 66 10.62 -12.68 17.11
N TRP A 67 11.00 -12.51 15.84
CA TRP A 67 10.06 -12.52 14.71
C TRP A 67 9.23 -13.81 14.59
N ALA A 68 9.80 -14.95 15.01
CA ALA A 68 9.12 -16.24 14.97
C ALA A 68 7.89 -16.30 15.91
N ALA A 69 7.94 -15.56 17.02
CA ALA A 69 6.83 -15.45 17.98
C ALA A 69 5.79 -14.38 17.60
N GLY A 70 5.98 -13.70 16.46
CA GLY A 70 5.08 -12.61 16.03
C GLY A 70 5.30 -11.29 16.78
N VAL A 71 6.36 -11.20 17.57
CA VAL A 71 6.73 -10.00 18.35
C VAL A 71 7.86 -9.25 17.64
N GLY A 72 7.81 -7.95 17.62
CA GLY A 72 8.90 -7.10 17.14
C GLY A 72 8.45 -6.00 16.17
N GLY A 73 9.28 -4.95 16.11
CA GLY A 73 9.05 -3.76 15.34
C GLY A 73 8.03 -2.78 15.92
N VAL A 74 8.10 -1.57 15.45
CA VAL A 74 7.19 -0.48 15.83
C VAL A 74 6.66 0.16 14.56
N PHE A 75 5.35 0.24 14.42
CA PHE A 75 4.72 1.02 13.38
C PHE A 75 4.43 2.42 13.94
N ARG A 76 5.00 3.44 13.31
CA ARG A 76 4.77 4.85 13.62
C ARG A 76 3.99 5.52 12.51
N ARG A 77 3.10 6.43 12.88
CA ARG A 77 2.40 7.28 11.95
C ARG A 77 2.02 8.61 12.59
N ILE A 78 2.06 9.68 11.81
CA ILE A 78 1.42 10.93 12.17
C ILE A 78 0.02 10.92 11.55
N VAL A 79 -1.00 11.08 12.38
CA VAL A 79 -2.41 11.16 12.00
C VAL A 79 -2.92 12.59 12.16
N ASP A 80 -3.79 13.03 11.25
CA ASP A 80 -4.58 14.24 11.44
C ASP A 80 -5.92 13.83 12.09
N LEU A 81 -6.22 14.39 13.24
CA LEU A 81 -7.44 14.12 14.02
C LEU A 81 -8.41 15.28 14.01
N GLY A 82 -8.38 16.07 12.94
CA GLY A 82 -9.28 17.22 12.75
C GLY A 82 -9.08 18.27 13.84
N ALA A 83 -10.15 18.62 14.57
CA ALA A 83 -10.11 19.62 15.62
C ALA A 83 -9.14 19.30 16.79
N ALA A 84 -8.81 18.02 17.00
CA ALA A 84 -7.82 17.61 18.00
C ALA A 84 -6.36 17.82 17.54
N GLY A 85 -6.17 18.18 16.27
CA GLY A 85 -4.86 18.39 15.68
C GLY A 85 -4.13 17.10 15.33
N PRO A 86 -2.87 17.23 14.87
CA PRO A 86 -2.04 16.06 14.53
C PRO A 86 -1.51 15.38 15.80
N ALA A 87 -1.38 14.05 15.72
CA ALA A 87 -0.74 13.24 16.75
C ALA A 87 0.17 12.18 16.12
N ARG A 88 1.32 11.91 16.77
CA ARG A 88 2.18 10.79 16.40
C ARG A 88 1.77 9.58 17.19
N LEU A 89 1.46 8.50 16.47
CA LEU A 89 1.12 7.22 17.05
C LEU A 89 2.31 6.26 16.94
N GLU A 90 2.55 5.49 17.99
CA GLU A 90 3.40 4.29 17.99
C GLU A 90 2.53 3.08 18.28
N VAL A 91 2.62 2.08 17.41
CA VAL A 91 1.81 0.87 17.46
C VAL A 91 2.74 -0.34 17.57
N THR A 92 2.53 -1.16 18.59
CA THR A 92 3.25 -2.40 18.84
C THR A 92 2.30 -3.55 19.10
N GLN A 93 2.77 -4.78 18.95
CA GLN A 93 2.04 -6.00 19.31
C GLN A 93 2.91 -6.83 20.26
N PRO A 94 2.95 -6.48 21.56
CA PRO A 94 3.94 -7.02 22.50
C PRO A 94 3.74 -8.50 22.80
N GLU A 95 2.52 -9.01 22.73
CA GLU A 95 2.17 -10.40 23.05
C GLU A 95 2.10 -11.30 21.81
N GLY A 96 2.41 -10.74 20.63
CA GLY A 96 2.50 -11.49 19.38
C GLY A 96 1.18 -11.72 18.67
N LYS A 97 1.12 -12.80 17.88
CA LYS A 97 0.02 -13.09 16.96
C LYS A 97 -1.35 -13.11 17.68
N GLY A 98 -2.30 -12.35 17.13
CA GLY A 98 -3.69 -12.30 17.63
C GLY A 98 -3.89 -11.55 18.93
N ALA A 99 -2.81 -11.11 19.59
CA ALA A 99 -2.92 -10.28 20.78
C ALA A 99 -3.18 -8.82 20.40
N ASP A 100 -3.84 -8.10 21.29
CA ASP A 100 -4.18 -6.69 21.11
C ASP A 100 -2.96 -5.82 20.80
N LEU A 101 -3.15 -4.82 19.96
CA LEU A 101 -2.14 -3.79 19.74
C LEU A 101 -2.08 -2.87 20.96
N SER A 102 -0.87 -2.46 21.31
CA SER A 102 -0.62 -1.33 22.21
C SER A 102 -0.37 -0.10 21.37
N VAL A 103 -1.20 0.92 21.53
CA VAL A 103 -1.09 2.19 20.83
C VAL A 103 -0.73 3.29 21.82
N VAL A 104 0.26 4.10 21.45
CA VAL A 104 0.78 5.20 22.25
C VAL A 104 0.74 6.46 21.39
N ALA A 105 0.27 7.59 21.94
CA ALA A 105 0.30 8.89 21.29
C ALA A 105 1.29 9.84 22.00
N ASP A 106 1.93 10.71 21.22
CA ASP A 106 2.85 11.74 21.75
C ASP A 106 2.14 12.90 22.46
N THR A 107 0.82 12.90 22.44
CA THR A 107 -0.04 13.89 23.11
C THR A 107 -1.23 13.21 23.77
N ALA A 108 -1.82 13.88 24.76
CA ALA A 108 -3.06 13.40 25.38
C ALA A 108 -4.23 13.55 24.41
N LEU A 109 -4.91 12.46 24.10
CA LEU A 109 -6.07 12.42 23.22
C LEU A 109 -7.37 12.33 24.03
N SER A 110 -8.39 13.08 23.63
CA SER A 110 -9.77 12.90 24.09
C SER A 110 -10.33 11.53 23.71
N GLY A 111 -11.45 11.12 24.26
CA GLY A 111 -12.14 9.89 23.85
C GLY A 111 -12.48 9.89 22.36
N ALA A 112 -13.00 10.98 21.84
CA ALA A 112 -13.33 11.13 20.41
C ALA A 112 -12.08 11.04 19.52
N ALA A 113 -10.99 11.73 19.87
CA ALA A 113 -9.74 11.67 19.12
C ALA A 113 -9.11 10.27 19.13
N ARG A 114 -9.20 9.54 20.25
CA ARG A 114 -8.76 8.13 20.31
C ARG A 114 -9.64 7.21 19.44
N HIS A 115 -10.94 7.46 19.43
CA HIS A 115 -11.85 6.70 18.56
C HIS A 115 -11.47 6.90 17.09
N GLU A 116 -11.26 8.14 16.65
CA GLU A 116 -10.83 8.46 15.29
C GLU A 116 -9.47 7.83 14.96
N ALA A 117 -8.47 7.96 15.82
CA ALA A 117 -7.17 7.32 15.63
C ALA A 117 -7.29 5.79 15.50
N THR A 118 -8.18 5.18 16.29
CA THR A 118 -8.45 3.74 16.23
C THR A 118 -9.16 3.37 14.93
N ALA A 119 -10.12 4.16 14.46
CA ALA A 119 -10.79 3.94 13.18
C ALA A 119 -9.80 3.99 12.00
N GLN A 120 -8.90 4.99 11.99
CA GLN A 120 -7.83 5.07 10.98
C GLN A 120 -6.91 3.84 11.02
N LEU A 121 -6.47 3.41 12.21
CA LEU A 121 -5.65 2.20 12.36
C LEU A 121 -6.40 0.94 11.93
N THR A 122 -7.67 0.81 12.28
CA THR A 122 -8.55 -0.30 11.86
C THR A 122 -8.59 -0.40 10.34
N ARG A 123 -8.82 0.74 9.67
CA ARG A 123 -8.80 0.79 8.20
C ARG A 123 -7.44 0.39 7.64
N MET A 124 -6.36 1.00 8.12
CA MET A 124 -5.01 0.78 7.58
C MET A 124 -4.55 -0.66 7.70
N LEU A 125 -4.78 -1.26 8.83
CA LEU A 125 -4.34 -2.60 9.19
C LEU A 125 -5.35 -3.69 8.78
N ARG A 126 -6.49 -3.28 8.18
CA ARG A 126 -7.60 -4.18 7.81
C ARG A 126 -8.05 -5.04 8.99
N LEU A 127 -8.22 -4.44 10.15
CA LEU A 127 -8.72 -5.14 11.33
C LEU A 127 -10.22 -5.45 11.20
N ASP A 128 -10.91 -4.73 10.32
CA ASP A 128 -12.30 -4.91 9.91
C ASP A 128 -12.48 -6.04 8.87
N GLU A 129 -11.40 -6.58 8.32
CA GLU A 129 -11.51 -7.65 7.34
C GLU A 129 -11.84 -8.98 8.01
N ALA A 130 -12.99 -9.52 7.64
CA ALA A 130 -13.51 -10.75 8.22
C ALA A 130 -12.56 -11.94 8.00
N PRO A 131 -12.31 -12.78 9.02
CA PRO A 131 -11.39 -13.93 8.92
C PRO A 131 -11.75 -14.90 7.79
N HIS A 132 -13.04 -15.02 7.43
CA HIS A 132 -13.46 -15.90 6.34
C HIS A 132 -12.95 -15.44 4.96
N ASN A 133 -12.72 -14.13 4.75
CA ASN A 133 -12.12 -13.62 3.50
C ASN A 133 -10.67 -14.09 3.33
N ILE A 134 -9.91 -14.11 4.43
CA ILE A 134 -8.55 -14.64 4.44
C ILE A 134 -8.56 -16.15 4.22
N ALA A 135 -9.48 -16.86 4.86
CA ALA A 135 -9.64 -18.30 4.66
C ALA A 135 -10.05 -18.65 3.21
N ALA A 136 -10.92 -17.86 2.60
CA ALA A 136 -11.32 -18.00 1.20
C ALA A 136 -10.11 -17.80 0.26
N PHE A 137 -9.29 -16.77 0.50
CA PHE A 137 -8.04 -16.60 -0.23
C PHE A 137 -7.10 -17.80 -0.07
N HIS A 138 -6.90 -18.31 1.15
CA HIS A 138 -6.05 -19.48 1.40
C HIS A 138 -6.60 -20.78 0.78
N SER A 139 -7.90 -20.86 0.57
CA SER A 139 -8.52 -22.01 -0.12
C SER A 139 -8.23 -21.99 -1.62
N LEU A 140 -8.16 -20.81 -2.22
CA LEU A 140 -7.81 -20.61 -3.62
C LEU A 140 -6.30 -20.66 -3.87
N ASP A 141 -5.51 -20.07 -2.95
CA ASP A 141 -4.06 -20.06 -3.05
C ASP A 141 -3.38 -20.57 -1.76
N ARG A 142 -3.18 -21.89 -1.72
CA ARG A 142 -2.62 -22.58 -0.55
C ARG A 142 -1.18 -22.20 -0.21
N ARG A 143 -0.45 -21.55 -1.13
CA ARG A 143 0.94 -21.10 -0.90
C ARG A 143 1.04 -20.21 0.33
N TYR A 144 0.03 -19.39 0.58
CA TYR A 144 0.02 -18.38 1.64
C TYR A 144 -0.64 -18.83 2.95
N LYS A 145 -1.23 -20.04 2.98
CA LYS A 145 -1.89 -20.56 4.19
C LYS A 145 -0.95 -20.68 5.38
N LYS A 146 0.27 -21.21 5.17
CA LYS A 146 1.27 -21.42 6.24
C LYS A 146 1.83 -20.11 6.77
N SER A 147 2.10 -19.13 5.89
CA SER A 147 2.59 -17.80 6.26
C SER A 147 1.51 -16.92 6.89
N GLY A 148 0.24 -17.24 6.65
CA GLY A 148 -0.91 -16.44 7.06
C GLY A 148 -1.06 -15.11 6.31
N ARG A 149 -0.31 -14.91 5.20
CA ARG A 149 -0.44 -13.70 4.37
C ARG A 149 -1.83 -13.64 3.76
N GLY A 150 -2.41 -12.47 3.76
CA GLY A 150 -3.74 -12.25 3.18
C GLY A 150 -4.21 -10.81 3.31
N ARG A 151 -3.92 -10.14 4.44
CA ARG A 151 -4.20 -8.71 4.60
C ARG A 151 -3.19 -7.88 3.85
N LEU A 152 -3.68 -6.83 3.18
CA LEU A 152 -2.85 -5.87 2.46
C LEU A 152 -3.00 -4.50 3.13
N PHE A 153 -1.89 -3.96 3.59
CA PHE A 153 -1.81 -2.64 4.20
C PHE A 153 -2.32 -1.55 3.25
N ARG A 154 -3.03 -0.56 3.77
CA ARG A 154 -3.53 0.60 3.02
C ARG A 154 -3.35 1.90 3.82
N SER A 155 -3.79 3.02 3.27
CA SER A 155 -3.72 4.31 3.94
C SER A 155 -4.85 4.51 4.96
N ALA A 156 -4.80 5.60 5.72
CA ALA A 156 -5.82 5.92 6.74
C ALA A 156 -7.15 6.34 6.13
N THR A 157 -7.14 6.98 4.96
CA THR A 157 -8.33 7.46 4.26
C THR A 157 -8.34 6.98 2.81
N PHE A 158 -9.51 6.99 2.19
CA PHE A 158 -9.64 6.70 0.77
C PHE A 158 -8.96 7.78 -0.08
N PHE A 159 -9.11 9.03 0.30
CA PHE A 159 -8.41 10.14 -0.34
C PHE A 159 -6.89 9.93 -0.39
N GLU A 160 -6.28 9.56 0.73
CA GLU A 160 -4.83 9.27 0.79
C GLU A 160 -4.44 8.13 -0.13
N ASP A 161 -5.25 7.07 -0.22
CA ASP A 161 -5.02 5.95 -1.14
C ASP A 161 -5.03 6.42 -2.60
N VAL A 162 -5.98 7.27 -2.98
CA VAL A 162 -6.09 7.84 -4.33
C VAL A 162 -4.86 8.69 -4.66
N ILE A 163 -4.50 9.64 -3.79
CA ILE A 163 -3.36 10.54 -4.04
C ILE A 163 -2.03 9.77 -4.07
N LYS A 164 -1.84 8.80 -3.17
CA LYS A 164 -0.65 7.94 -3.20
C LYS A 164 -0.56 7.13 -4.48
N THR A 165 -1.69 6.64 -4.98
CA THR A 165 -1.75 5.92 -6.27
C THR A 165 -1.39 6.85 -7.44
N VAL A 166 -1.94 8.07 -7.48
CA VAL A 166 -1.60 9.07 -8.51
C VAL A 166 -0.10 9.40 -8.48
N THR A 167 0.49 9.58 -7.29
CA THR A 167 1.92 9.87 -7.15
C THR A 167 2.82 8.68 -7.50
N ASN A 168 2.26 7.47 -7.58
CA ASN A 168 3.00 6.26 -7.97
C ASN A 168 2.94 5.95 -9.49
N CYS A 169 2.11 6.64 -10.27
CA CYS A 169 1.99 6.41 -11.70
C CYS A 169 3.17 7.01 -12.48
N ASN A 170 3.79 6.23 -13.40
CA ASN A 170 4.85 6.70 -14.32
C ASN A 170 6.02 7.39 -13.60
N VAL A 171 6.50 6.82 -12.52
CA VAL A 171 7.60 7.35 -11.72
C VAL A 171 8.35 6.20 -11.03
N THR A 172 9.59 6.44 -10.65
CA THR A 172 10.34 5.48 -9.83
C THR A 172 9.80 5.48 -8.40
N TRP A 173 9.96 4.36 -7.68
CA TRP A 173 9.55 4.27 -6.29
C TRP A 173 10.16 5.36 -5.40
N LEU A 174 11.43 5.68 -5.63
CA LEU A 174 12.11 6.78 -4.93
C LEU A 174 11.44 8.14 -5.20
N GLY A 175 10.99 8.37 -6.43
CA GLY A 175 10.20 9.56 -6.79
C GLY A 175 8.87 9.61 -6.04
N THR A 176 8.16 8.48 -5.97
CA THR A 176 6.91 8.35 -5.17
C THR A 176 7.16 8.69 -3.71
N MET A 177 8.20 8.12 -3.10
CA MET A 177 8.58 8.41 -1.70
C MET A 177 8.88 9.89 -1.49
N SER A 178 9.64 10.51 -2.42
CA SER A 178 9.99 11.93 -2.35
C SER A 178 8.77 12.84 -2.43
N MET A 179 7.85 12.58 -3.36
CA MET A 179 6.61 13.34 -3.49
C MET A 179 5.75 13.24 -2.23
N ASN A 180 5.52 12.05 -1.71
CA ASN A 180 4.71 11.84 -0.51
C ASN A 180 5.33 12.49 0.73
N ARG A 181 6.66 12.42 0.91
CA ARG A 181 7.35 13.12 1.99
C ARG A 181 7.14 14.63 1.92
N ARG A 182 7.25 15.22 0.71
CA ARG A 182 7.06 16.65 0.52
C ARG A 182 5.61 17.08 0.69
N LEU A 183 4.65 16.26 0.24
CA LEU A 183 3.21 16.50 0.49
C LEU A 183 2.91 16.58 1.97
N CYS A 184 3.36 15.60 2.76
CA CYS A 184 3.20 15.59 4.21
C CYS A 184 3.90 16.77 4.88
N GLY A 185 5.13 17.10 4.47
CA GLY A 185 5.91 18.17 5.09
C GLY A 185 5.43 19.59 4.74
N ALA A 186 4.95 19.80 3.51
CA ALA A 186 4.52 21.12 3.06
C ALA A 186 3.05 21.45 3.38
N PHE A 187 2.18 20.45 3.29
CA PHE A 187 0.73 20.67 3.37
C PHE A 187 0.03 19.86 4.46
N GLY A 188 0.70 18.87 5.06
CA GLY A 188 0.13 18.08 6.15
C GLY A 188 0.20 18.78 7.50
N ALA A 189 -0.79 18.57 8.36
CA ALA A 189 -0.77 19.05 9.74
C ALA A 189 0.30 18.27 10.53
N GLY A 190 1.30 18.97 11.06
CA GLY A 190 2.38 18.35 11.83
C GLY A 190 3.13 17.21 11.10
N GLY A 191 3.05 17.16 9.76
CA GLY A 191 3.63 16.09 8.95
C GLY A 191 2.69 14.91 8.67
N ALA A 192 1.42 14.95 9.07
CA ALA A 192 0.39 14.01 8.65
C ALA A 192 0.17 14.09 7.12
N PHE A 193 -0.56 13.13 6.55
CA PHE A 193 -0.98 13.26 5.16
C PHE A 193 -1.99 14.42 5.05
N PRO A 194 -1.86 15.31 4.02
CA PRO A 194 -2.75 16.45 3.89
C PRO A 194 -4.20 16.02 3.62
N THR A 195 -5.16 16.70 4.23
CA THR A 195 -6.60 16.48 4.00
C THR A 195 -7.04 17.01 2.63
N PRO A 196 -8.23 16.60 2.13
CA PRO A 196 -8.84 17.17 0.93
C PRO A 196 -8.90 18.70 0.99
N ALA A 197 -9.44 19.26 2.08
CA ALA A 197 -9.55 20.71 2.30
C ALA A 197 -8.21 21.45 2.15
N ARG A 198 -7.13 20.87 2.70
CA ARG A 198 -5.78 21.47 2.61
C ARG A 198 -5.24 21.47 1.18
N LEU A 199 -5.42 20.40 0.43
CA LEU A 199 -4.91 20.31 -0.95
C LEU A 199 -5.80 21.06 -1.95
N ALA A 200 -7.11 21.12 -1.75
CA ALA A 200 -8.03 21.92 -2.55
C ALA A 200 -7.72 23.43 -2.50
N ALA A 201 -7.22 23.91 -1.36
CA ALA A 201 -6.82 25.30 -1.19
C ALA A 201 -5.46 25.67 -1.83
N VAL A 202 -4.73 24.70 -2.42
CA VAL A 202 -3.39 24.91 -2.98
C VAL A 202 -3.46 25.19 -4.47
N ARG A 203 -2.76 26.23 -4.94
CA ARG A 203 -2.60 26.45 -6.38
C ARG A 203 -1.73 25.34 -6.99
N PRO A 204 -2.11 24.74 -8.16
CA PRO A 204 -1.36 23.68 -8.79
C PRO A 204 0.14 23.97 -8.97
N ALA A 205 0.49 25.21 -9.39
CA ALA A 205 1.87 25.62 -9.55
C ALA A 205 2.68 25.58 -8.25
N ALA A 206 2.07 25.91 -7.10
CA ALA A 206 2.70 25.83 -5.80
C ALA A 206 2.91 24.37 -5.37
N LEU A 207 1.94 23.50 -5.62
CA LEU A 207 2.05 22.07 -5.37
C LEU A 207 3.20 21.46 -6.21
N ARG A 208 3.28 21.82 -7.49
CA ARG A 208 4.36 21.39 -8.38
C ARG A 208 5.75 21.82 -7.87
N ALA A 209 5.88 23.09 -7.49
CA ALA A 209 7.14 23.65 -7.04
C ALA A 209 7.61 23.05 -5.71
N GLN A 210 6.70 22.88 -4.75
CA GLN A 210 7.07 22.43 -3.40
C GLN A 210 7.19 20.90 -3.31
N CYS A 211 6.32 20.15 -3.99
CA CYS A 211 6.27 18.70 -3.86
C CYS A 211 6.91 17.93 -5.02
N GLY A 212 7.21 18.61 -6.14
CA GLY A 212 7.81 17.97 -7.29
C GLY A 212 6.89 16.97 -8.00
N VAL A 213 5.57 17.16 -7.90
CA VAL A 213 4.54 16.24 -8.44
C VAL A 213 4.45 16.27 -9.98
N GLY A 214 5.16 17.20 -10.64
CA GLY A 214 5.19 17.35 -12.08
C GLY A 214 3.79 17.64 -12.64
N TYR A 215 3.42 16.97 -13.73
CA TYR A 215 2.13 17.12 -14.41
C TYR A 215 0.89 16.66 -13.61
N ARG A 216 1.09 16.11 -12.43
CA ARG A 216 0.01 15.62 -11.54
C ARG A 216 -0.62 16.72 -10.70
N ASP A 217 -0.01 17.91 -10.68
CA ASP A 217 -0.39 19.02 -9.81
C ASP A 217 -1.87 19.43 -9.94
N ALA A 218 -2.33 19.75 -11.13
CA ALA A 218 -3.73 20.12 -11.37
C ALA A 218 -4.70 18.97 -11.04
N ARG A 219 -4.30 17.73 -11.35
CA ARG A 219 -5.12 16.53 -11.06
C ARG A 219 -5.26 16.26 -9.58
N ILE A 220 -4.18 16.46 -8.81
CA ILE A 220 -4.22 16.29 -7.34
C ILE A 220 -5.13 17.34 -6.70
N VAL A 221 -5.05 18.60 -7.15
CA VAL A 221 -5.93 19.67 -6.64
C VAL A 221 -7.38 19.40 -7.02
N GLN A 222 -7.65 19.04 -8.27
CA GLN A 222 -9.01 18.71 -8.72
C GLN A 222 -9.60 17.50 -7.95
N LEU A 223 -8.81 16.46 -7.71
CA LEU A 223 -9.25 15.35 -6.86
C LEU A 223 -9.57 15.83 -5.45
N ALA A 224 -8.72 16.68 -4.87
CA ALA A 224 -8.96 17.21 -3.54
C ALA A 224 -10.25 18.05 -3.46
N GLU A 225 -10.54 18.85 -4.48
CA GLU A 225 -11.80 19.60 -4.62
C GLU A 225 -13.02 18.66 -4.71
N MET A 226 -12.91 17.59 -5.48
CA MET A 226 -13.99 16.60 -5.62
C MET A 226 -14.28 15.85 -4.31
N PHE A 227 -13.24 15.50 -3.53
CA PHE A 227 -13.41 14.88 -2.22
C PHE A 227 -13.98 15.88 -1.20
N GLU A 228 -13.49 17.12 -1.19
CA GLU A 228 -13.94 18.15 -0.26
C GLU A 228 -15.39 18.56 -0.50
N SER A 229 -15.81 18.64 -1.77
CA SER A 229 -17.20 18.97 -2.15
C SER A 229 -18.17 17.81 -2.00
N GLY A 230 -17.69 16.59 -1.71
CA GLY A 230 -18.52 15.38 -1.70
C GLY A 230 -18.90 14.86 -3.10
N ALA A 231 -18.31 15.38 -4.17
CA ALA A 231 -18.50 14.84 -5.54
C ALA A 231 -17.96 13.42 -5.67
N VAL A 232 -16.99 13.05 -4.84
CA VAL A 232 -16.58 11.66 -4.63
C VAL A 232 -17.29 11.13 -3.39
N ASP A 233 -18.28 10.28 -3.58
CA ASP A 233 -18.98 9.60 -2.47
C ASP A 233 -18.13 8.41 -1.98
N GLU A 234 -17.37 8.64 -0.91
CA GLU A 234 -16.50 7.61 -0.32
C GLU A 234 -17.29 6.40 0.19
N ALA A 235 -18.52 6.62 0.68
CA ALA A 235 -19.38 5.53 1.17
C ALA A 235 -19.80 4.61 0.02
N TRP A 236 -20.16 5.19 -1.13
CA TRP A 236 -20.50 4.43 -2.32
C TRP A 236 -19.30 3.60 -2.82
N PHE A 237 -18.10 4.17 -2.87
CA PHE A 237 -16.88 3.42 -3.25
C PHE A 237 -16.55 2.29 -2.27
N ALA A 238 -16.84 2.47 -0.99
CA ALA A 238 -16.61 1.49 0.07
C ALA A 238 -17.72 0.40 0.14
N ASP A 239 -18.88 0.63 -0.47
CA ASP A 239 -20.00 -0.30 -0.45
C ASP A 239 -19.68 -1.59 -1.19
N SER A 240 -19.51 -2.69 -0.45
CA SER A 240 -19.19 -4.01 -1.00
C SER A 240 -20.27 -4.62 -1.89
N SER A 241 -21.49 -4.08 -1.89
CA SER A 241 -22.58 -4.52 -2.76
C SER A 241 -22.42 -4.06 -4.20
N GLN A 242 -21.62 -3.00 -4.44
CA GLN A 242 -21.34 -2.52 -5.80
C GLN A 242 -20.45 -3.52 -6.55
N PRO A 243 -20.77 -3.86 -7.82
CA PRO A 243 -19.92 -4.71 -8.64
C PRO A 243 -18.53 -4.09 -8.88
N ASP A 244 -17.48 -4.90 -8.84
CA ASP A 244 -16.07 -4.42 -9.03
C ASP A 244 -15.88 -3.68 -10.36
N ASP A 245 -16.51 -4.12 -11.44
CA ASP A 245 -16.40 -3.45 -12.74
C ASP A 245 -17.07 -2.07 -12.73
N VAL A 246 -18.20 -1.90 -12.03
CA VAL A 246 -18.88 -0.61 -11.87
C VAL A 246 -18.00 0.36 -11.08
N VAL A 247 -17.42 -0.11 -9.96
CA VAL A 247 -16.50 0.70 -9.15
C VAL A 247 -15.23 1.04 -9.93
N ARG A 248 -14.68 0.09 -10.71
CA ARG A 248 -13.53 0.35 -11.60
C ARG A 248 -13.82 1.47 -12.59
N ASP A 249 -14.95 1.40 -13.26
CA ASP A 249 -15.32 2.37 -14.30
C ASP A 249 -15.53 3.76 -13.69
N ALA A 250 -16.18 3.85 -12.52
CA ALA A 250 -16.29 5.10 -11.76
C ALA A 250 -14.91 5.65 -11.32
N LEU A 251 -13.96 4.78 -10.95
CA LEU A 251 -12.59 5.22 -10.64
C LEU A 251 -11.87 5.79 -11.86
N ILE A 252 -12.09 5.23 -13.05
CA ILE A 252 -11.46 5.69 -14.29
C ILE A 252 -11.94 7.09 -14.71
N GLU A 253 -13.14 7.48 -14.32
CA GLU A 253 -13.67 8.84 -14.54
C GLU A 253 -12.97 9.89 -13.66
N LEU A 254 -12.27 9.49 -12.62
CA LEU A 254 -11.56 10.42 -11.74
C LEU A 254 -10.30 10.99 -12.41
N PRO A 255 -9.96 12.28 -12.18
CA PRO A 255 -8.83 12.94 -12.80
C PRO A 255 -7.50 12.22 -12.60
N GLY A 256 -6.90 11.74 -13.67
CA GLY A 256 -5.60 11.08 -13.65
C GLY A 256 -5.60 9.61 -13.23
N ILE A 257 -6.77 9.00 -13.09
CA ILE A 257 -6.92 7.58 -12.82
C ILE A 257 -7.15 6.84 -14.14
N GLY A 258 -6.19 6.02 -14.53
CA GLY A 258 -6.31 5.09 -15.67
C GLY A 258 -6.51 3.65 -15.16
N PRO A 259 -6.62 2.67 -16.09
CA PRO A 259 -6.90 1.26 -15.72
C PRO A 259 -5.92 0.67 -14.71
N TYR A 260 -4.63 1.01 -14.81
CA TYR A 260 -3.61 0.59 -13.83
C TYR A 260 -3.88 1.15 -12.42
N ALA A 261 -4.13 2.46 -12.35
CA ALA A 261 -4.40 3.13 -11.07
C ALA A 261 -5.73 2.62 -10.46
N ALA A 262 -6.78 2.46 -11.27
CA ALA A 262 -8.05 1.92 -10.82
C ALA A 262 -7.90 0.51 -10.22
N ALA A 263 -7.15 -0.39 -10.87
CA ALA A 263 -6.89 -1.73 -10.33
C ALA A 263 -6.13 -1.70 -8.99
N ASN A 264 -5.19 -0.75 -8.81
CA ASN A 264 -4.52 -0.56 -7.52
C ASN A 264 -5.45 0.04 -6.45
N ILE A 265 -6.35 0.95 -6.82
CA ILE A 265 -7.31 1.54 -5.89
C ILE A 265 -8.36 0.51 -5.48
N LEU A 266 -8.83 -0.33 -6.39
CA LEU A 266 -9.77 -1.41 -6.07
C LEU A 266 -9.26 -2.32 -4.94
N GLN A 267 -7.99 -2.75 -4.99
CA GLN A 267 -7.45 -3.56 -3.91
C GLN A 267 -7.35 -2.80 -2.57
N LEU A 268 -7.10 -1.47 -2.60
CA LEU A 268 -7.10 -0.63 -1.42
C LEU A 268 -8.52 -0.50 -0.82
N LEU A 269 -9.55 -0.61 -1.65
CA LEU A 269 -10.95 -0.74 -1.22
C LEU A 269 -11.32 -2.17 -0.74
N GLY A 270 -10.44 -3.17 -0.89
CA GLY A 270 -10.73 -4.56 -0.51
C GLY A 270 -11.26 -5.42 -1.64
N ARG A 271 -11.20 -4.93 -2.89
CA ARG A 271 -11.69 -5.59 -4.10
C ARG A 271 -10.51 -6.16 -4.88
N TYR A 272 -10.33 -7.47 -4.85
CA TYR A 272 -9.12 -8.13 -5.35
C TYR A 272 -9.31 -8.78 -6.73
N GLY A 273 -10.42 -8.47 -7.40
CA GLY A 273 -10.81 -9.03 -8.71
C GLY A 273 -10.03 -8.50 -9.91
N HIS A 274 -9.12 -7.52 -9.74
CA HIS A 274 -8.37 -6.91 -10.84
C HIS A 274 -6.88 -6.92 -10.57
N VAL A 275 -6.07 -7.18 -11.61
CA VAL A 275 -4.59 -7.13 -11.54
C VAL A 275 -4.11 -5.87 -12.24
N PRO A 276 -3.29 -5.02 -11.59
CA PRO A 276 -2.69 -3.85 -12.23
C PRO A 276 -1.59 -4.29 -13.20
N LEU A 277 -1.87 -4.24 -14.49
CA LEU A 277 -0.94 -4.64 -15.53
C LEU A 277 -0.08 -3.46 -15.97
N ASP A 278 1.22 -3.57 -15.78
CA ASP A 278 2.22 -2.53 -16.07
C ASP A 278 3.59 -3.13 -16.43
N THR A 279 4.61 -2.29 -16.45
CA THR A 279 6.00 -2.73 -16.71
C THR A 279 6.51 -3.71 -15.66
N GLU A 280 6.01 -3.64 -14.42
CA GLU A 280 6.37 -4.55 -13.35
C GLU A 280 5.74 -5.93 -13.57
N SER A 281 4.50 -5.97 -14.02
CA SER A 281 3.85 -7.24 -14.41
C SER A 281 4.57 -7.90 -15.61
N VAL A 282 5.09 -7.11 -16.55
CA VAL A 282 5.93 -7.61 -17.65
C VAL A 282 7.24 -8.19 -17.13
N ARG A 283 7.91 -7.49 -16.21
CA ARG A 283 9.12 -7.99 -15.55
C ARG A 283 8.85 -9.30 -14.85
N HIS A 284 7.79 -9.36 -14.05
CA HIS A 284 7.37 -10.56 -13.33
C HIS A 284 7.09 -11.73 -14.29
N GLY A 285 6.32 -11.47 -15.35
CA GLY A 285 6.04 -12.45 -16.40
C GLY A 285 7.31 -13.02 -17.03
N ARG A 286 8.31 -12.17 -17.30
CA ARG A 286 9.59 -12.60 -17.88
C ARG A 286 10.47 -13.38 -16.91
N THR A 287 10.60 -12.90 -15.69
CA THR A 287 11.60 -13.39 -14.74
C THR A 287 11.10 -14.55 -13.87
N VAL A 288 9.81 -14.55 -13.51
CA VAL A 288 9.21 -15.56 -12.63
C VAL A 288 8.43 -16.59 -13.43
N LEU A 289 7.62 -16.14 -14.38
CA LEU A 289 6.75 -17.02 -15.15
C LEU A 289 7.39 -17.48 -16.47
N ALA A 290 8.66 -17.16 -16.72
CA ALA A 290 9.44 -17.51 -17.91
C ALA A 290 8.74 -17.19 -19.24
N MET A 291 7.89 -16.13 -19.27
CA MET A 291 7.16 -15.75 -20.46
C MET A 291 8.05 -14.99 -21.43
N ARG A 292 7.91 -15.31 -22.74
CA ARG A 292 8.63 -14.65 -23.84
C ARG A 292 7.64 -13.93 -24.74
N GLY A 293 8.10 -12.88 -25.44
CA GLY A 293 7.30 -12.09 -26.38
C GLY A 293 7.29 -10.59 -26.09
N SER A 294 6.42 -9.86 -26.77
CA SER A 294 6.23 -8.42 -26.56
C SER A 294 5.68 -8.12 -25.17
N SER A 295 5.89 -6.89 -24.68
CA SER A 295 5.38 -6.46 -23.36
C SER A 295 3.86 -6.61 -23.27
N GLU A 296 3.14 -6.24 -24.34
CA GLU A 296 1.69 -6.38 -24.41
C GLU A 296 1.23 -7.83 -24.32
N SER A 297 1.87 -8.74 -25.09
CA SER A 297 1.57 -10.18 -25.05
C SER A 297 1.83 -10.75 -23.66
N ILE A 298 2.91 -10.33 -22.99
CA ILE A 298 3.24 -10.79 -21.65
C ILE A 298 2.22 -10.26 -20.64
N MET A 299 1.84 -8.98 -20.68
CA MET A 299 0.80 -8.43 -19.80
C MET A 299 -0.51 -9.20 -19.92
N LYS A 300 -0.98 -9.46 -21.15
CA LYS A 300 -2.18 -10.26 -21.40
C LYS A 300 -2.09 -11.67 -20.80
N ARG A 301 -0.93 -12.31 -20.93
CA ARG A 301 -0.69 -13.66 -20.40
C ARG A 301 -0.57 -13.68 -18.88
N VAL A 302 0.04 -12.65 -18.25
CA VAL A 302 0.06 -12.48 -16.81
C VAL A 302 -1.37 -12.34 -16.27
N GLY A 303 -2.19 -11.47 -16.86
CA GLY A 303 -3.60 -11.34 -16.49
C GLY A 303 -4.35 -12.68 -16.60
N LYS A 304 -4.15 -13.42 -17.69
CA LYS A 304 -4.75 -14.76 -17.86
C LYS A 304 -4.24 -15.77 -16.83
N HIS A 305 -2.95 -15.72 -16.47
CA HIS A 305 -2.36 -16.63 -15.48
C HIS A 305 -3.03 -16.47 -14.11
N PHE A 306 -3.22 -15.23 -13.66
CA PHE A 306 -3.86 -14.96 -12.37
C PHE A 306 -5.40 -15.00 -12.40
N ALA A 307 -6.03 -14.98 -13.58
CA ALA A 307 -7.49 -15.12 -13.71
C ALA A 307 -8.06 -16.38 -13.02
N GLY A 308 -7.25 -17.43 -12.95
CA GLY A 308 -7.62 -18.68 -12.25
C GLY A 308 -7.86 -18.55 -10.75
N TYR A 309 -7.45 -17.45 -10.11
CA TYR A 309 -7.69 -17.19 -8.69
C TYR A 309 -8.98 -16.37 -8.44
N GLY A 310 -9.80 -16.17 -9.48
CA GLY A 310 -11.10 -15.51 -9.37
C GLY A 310 -11.00 -14.12 -8.77
N GLU A 311 -11.84 -13.81 -7.81
CA GLU A 311 -11.88 -12.53 -7.12
C GLU A 311 -10.69 -12.27 -6.17
N GLN A 312 -9.83 -13.26 -5.97
CA GLN A 312 -8.61 -13.12 -5.15
C GLN A 312 -7.33 -12.98 -6.00
N ARG A 313 -7.48 -12.75 -7.33
CA ARG A 313 -6.36 -12.76 -8.28
C ARG A 313 -5.30 -11.69 -7.98
N PHE A 314 -5.71 -10.54 -7.44
CA PHE A 314 -4.77 -9.51 -7.01
C PHE A 314 -3.87 -10.00 -5.86
N ARG A 315 -4.44 -10.62 -4.83
CA ARG A 315 -3.67 -11.14 -3.69
C ARG A 315 -2.64 -12.17 -4.15
N SER A 316 -3.04 -13.11 -5.01
CA SER A 316 -2.13 -14.12 -5.54
C SER A 316 -1.00 -13.51 -6.38
N TYR A 317 -1.32 -12.54 -7.24
CA TYR A 317 -0.33 -11.79 -8.01
C TYR A 317 0.61 -10.99 -7.11
N TRP A 318 0.03 -10.23 -6.17
CA TRP A 318 0.80 -9.32 -5.33
C TRP A 318 1.75 -10.07 -4.40
N PHE A 319 1.29 -11.09 -3.70
CA PHE A 319 2.16 -11.83 -2.80
C PHE A 319 3.24 -12.61 -3.52
N GLU A 320 2.99 -13.12 -4.73
CA GLU A 320 4.03 -13.73 -5.55
C GLU A 320 5.08 -12.69 -5.99
N LEU A 321 4.65 -11.50 -6.37
CA LEU A 321 5.53 -10.38 -6.66
C LEU A 321 6.30 -9.93 -5.42
N TRP A 322 5.64 -9.84 -4.27
CA TRP A 322 6.24 -9.43 -3.00
C TRP A 322 7.32 -10.38 -2.52
N GLU A 323 7.09 -11.69 -2.62
CA GLU A 323 8.10 -12.71 -2.33
C GLU A 323 9.35 -12.55 -3.18
N CYS A 324 9.22 -12.14 -4.45
CA CYS A 324 10.39 -11.84 -5.27
C CYS A 324 11.21 -10.69 -4.70
N TYR A 325 10.58 -9.64 -4.21
CA TYR A 325 11.29 -8.54 -3.55
C TYR A 325 11.97 -9.00 -2.26
N GLU A 326 11.30 -9.81 -1.45
CA GLU A 326 11.85 -10.34 -0.22
C GLU A 326 13.00 -11.33 -0.45
N LEU A 327 12.95 -12.15 -1.49
CA LEU A 327 14.07 -13.01 -1.88
C LEU A 327 15.34 -12.20 -2.19
N LEU A 328 15.20 -10.98 -2.70
CA LEU A 328 16.32 -10.12 -3.06
C LEU A 328 16.88 -9.33 -1.87
N ARG A 329 16.08 -9.07 -0.84
CA ARG A 329 16.39 -8.07 0.20
C ARG A 329 16.17 -8.55 1.62
N GLY A 330 15.76 -9.79 1.78
CA GLY A 330 15.25 -10.28 3.05
C GLY A 330 13.79 -9.88 3.29
N PRO A 331 13.19 -10.39 4.35
CA PRO A 331 11.79 -10.16 4.70
C PRO A 331 11.46 -8.67 4.81
N ALA A 332 10.27 -8.26 4.33
CA ALA A 332 9.88 -6.85 4.24
C ALA A 332 9.88 -6.11 5.60
N TRP A 333 9.63 -6.82 6.68
CA TRP A 333 9.67 -6.25 8.03
C TRP A 333 11.07 -5.94 8.56
N THR A 334 12.12 -6.34 7.84
CA THR A 334 13.51 -5.95 8.12
C THR A 334 13.98 -4.75 7.30
N TRP A 335 13.12 -4.21 6.43
CA TRP A 335 13.50 -3.13 5.53
C TRP A 335 13.53 -1.79 6.25
N GLU A 336 14.62 -1.07 6.03
CA GLU A 336 14.76 0.31 6.41
C GLU A 336 14.42 1.20 5.20
N ARG A 337 13.52 2.16 5.37
CA ARG A 337 12.99 3.01 4.29
C ARG A 337 14.09 3.61 3.42
N GLU A 338 15.10 4.20 4.03
CA GLU A 338 16.17 4.93 3.36
C GLU A 338 17.03 3.99 2.49
N LYS A 339 17.26 2.78 2.97
CA LYS A 339 18.08 1.78 2.26
C LYS A 339 17.31 1.12 1.11
N VAL A 340 16.01 0.95 1.26
CA VAL A 340 15.18 0.21 0.31
C VAL A 340 14.76 1.09 -0.87
N GLY A 341 14.46 2.37 -0.63
CA GLY A 341 13.95 3.28 -1.67
C GLY A 341 14.83 3.38 -2.92
N ALA A 342 16.14 3.41 -2.74
CA ALA A 342 17.11 3.51 -3.83
C ALA A 342 17.21 2.24 -4.71
N THR A 343 16.76 1.09 -4.21
CA THR A 343 16.98 -0.21 -4.84
C THR A 343 15.71 -0.82 -5.46
N PHE A 344 14.55 -0.19 -5.34
CA PHE A 344 13.30 -0.60 -6.01
C PHE A 344 13.28 -0.14 -7.47
N THR A 345 14.25 -0.60 -8.25
CA THR A 345 14.28 -0.37 -9.70
C THR A 345 14.23 -1.71 -10.43
N ALA A 346 13.55 -1.76 -11.56
CA ALA A 346 13.51 -2.97 -12.39
C ALA A 346 14.90 -3.47 -12.78
N ALA A 347 15.86 -2.56 -12.98
CA ALA A 347 17.25 -2.91 -13.28
C ALA A 347 17.97 -3.55 -12.09
N ALA A 348 17.81 -3.01 -10.88
CA ALA A 348 18.40 -3.58 -9.67
C ALA A 348 17.85 -4.98 -9.37
N ILE A 349 16.54 -5.16 -9.53
CA ILE A 349 15.87 -6.45 -9.35
C ILE A 349 16.38 -7.47 -10.38
N LYS A 350 16.44 -7.10 -11.65
CA LYS A 350 16.96 -7.96 -12.71
C LYS A 350 18.42 -8.40 -12.43
N LYS A 351 19.28 -7.46 -12.03
CA LYS A 351 20.68 -7.74 -11.68
C LYS A 351 20.81 -8.71 -10.51
N ALA A 352 20.02 -8.50 -9.45
CA ALA A 352 20.05 -9.33 -8.25
C ALA A 352 19.48 -10.75 -8.53
N MET A 353 18.43 -10.88 -9.35
CA MET A 353 17.90 -12.20 -9.76
C MET A 353 18.91 -12.97 -10.62
N ALA A 354 19.62 -12.29 -11.52
CA ALA A 354 20.67 -12.92 -12.34
C ALA A 354 21.83 -13.43 -11.48
N ALA A 355 22.25 -12.69 -10.45
CA ALA A 355 23.26 -13.12 -9.50
C ALA A 355 22.86 -14.37 -8.71
N LYS A 356 21.63 -14.44 -8.23
CA LYS A 356 21.12 -15.60 -7.47
C LYS A 356 20.84 -16.82 -8.34
N SER A 357 20.52 -16.68 -9.61
CA SER A 357 20.33 -17.80 -10.53
C SER A 357 21.64 -18.53 -10.87
N GLY A 358 22.79 -17.87 -10.64
CA GLY A 358 24.12 -18.48 -10.76
C GLY A 358 24.53 -19.30 -9.53
N GLU A 359 23.98 -19.02 -8.35
CA GLU A 359 24.39 -19.65 -7.07
C GLU A 359 23.51 -20.81 -6.60
N SER A 360 22.29 -20.89 -7.03
CA SER A 360 21.37 -22.01 -6.70
C SER A 360 20.23 -21.98 -7.69
N GLY A 361 19.92 -23.11 -8.29
CA GLY A 361 18.68 -23.27 -9.05
C GLY A 361 17.47 -23.01 -8.15
N CYS A 362 17.18 -21.75 -7.88
CA CYS A 362 16.02 -21.31 -7.11
C CYS A 362 14.79 -21.68 -7.93
N LYS A 363 14.28 -22.88 -7.71
CA LYS A 363 12.97 -23.29 -8.18
C LYS A 363 11.97 -22.44 -7.40
N PHE A 364 11.57 -21.30 -7.98
CA PHE A 364 10.27 -20.73 -7.62
C PHE A 364 9.28 -21.90 -7.64
N ASN A 365 8.53 -22.08 -6.56
CA ASN A 365 7.54 -23.15 -6.47
C ASN A 365 6.73 -23.13 -7.76
N ALA A 366 7.00 -24.12 -8.63
CA ALA A 366 6.30 -24.24 -9.89
C ALA A 366 4.80 -24.23 -9.58
N PRO A 367 3.98 -23.49 -10.34
CA PRO A 367 2.55 -23.42 -10.08
C PRO A 367 2.04 -24.83 -9.95
N LEU A 368 1.36 -25.14 -8.85
CA LEU A 368 0.71 -26.42 -8.64
C LEU A 368 -0.08 -26.74 -9.91
N LYS A 369 0.33 -27.79 -10.65
CA LYS A 369 -0.44 -28.26 -11.81
C LYS A 369 -1.86 -28.51 -11.29
N ARG A 370 -2.79 -27.60 -11.59
CA ARG A 370 -4.19 -27.77 -11.29
C ARG A 370 -4.68 -29.01 -12.03
N LYS A 371 -5.07 -30.06 -11.31
CA LYS A 371 -6.05 -31.00 -11.82
C LYS A 371 -7.30 -30.15 -12.12
N ALA A 372 -7.68 -30.11 -13.40
CA ALA A 372 -8.92 -29.45 -13.81
C ALA A 372 -10.03 -29.96 -12.90
N ALA A 373 -10.62 -29.07 -12.09
CA ALA A 373 -11.86 -29.38 -11.39
C ALA A 373 -12.90 -29.64 -12.48
N GLY A 374 -13.38 -30.88 -12.54
CA GLY A 374 -14.32 -31.32 -13.55
C GLY A 374 -15.51 -30.36 -13.58
N ALA A 375 -15.81 -29.86 -14.78
CA ALA A 375 -17.03 -29.15 -15.06
C ALA A 375 -18.21 -30.09 -14.73
N ALA A 376 -18.86 -29.83 -13.59
CA ALA A 376 -20.16 -30.46 -13.29
C ALA A 376 -21.13 -29.92 -14.34
N ALA A 377 -21.40 -30.77 -15.34
CA ALA A 377 -22.39 -30.53 -16.37
C ALA A 377 -23.74 -30.30 -15.68
N ARG A 378 -24.21 -29.05 -15.68
CA ARG A 378 -25.63 -28.74 -15.37
C ARG A 378 -26.47 -29.38 -16.45
N LYS A 379 -27.09 -30.53 -16.13
CA LYS A 379 -28.19 -31.13 -16.91
C LYS A 379 -29.32 -30.08 -17.00
N ARG A 380 -29.59 -29.62 -18.22
CA ARG A 380 -30.82 -28.86 -18.52
C ARG A 380 -32.01 -29.77 -18.25
N PRO A 381 -33.09 -29.30 -17.58
CA PRO A 381 -34.31 -30.04 -17.51
C PRO A 381 -34.97 -30.08 -18.90
N ALA A 382 -35.44 -31.24 -19.29
CA ALA A 382 -36.19 -31.49 -20.53
C ALA A 382 -37.47 -30.66 -20.53
N ARG A 383 -37.76 -29.94 -21.62
CA ARG A 383 -39.06 -29.34 -21.89
C ARG A 383 -40.10 -30.46 -22.06
N ALA A 384 -41.09 -30.49 -21.21
CA ALA A 384 -42.31 -31.28 -21.41
C ALA A 384 -43.06 -30.66 -22.59
N ALA A 385 -43.32 -31.45 -23.62
CA ALA A 385 -44.29 -31.13 -24.66
C ALA A 385 -45.68 -31.42 -24.10
N SER A 386 -46.50 -30.41 -24.09
CA SER A 386 -47.96 -30.57 -23.86
C SER A 386 -48.65 -30.59 -25.19
N ARG A 387 -49.47 -31.61 -25.37
CA ARG A 387 -50.54 -31.65 -26.34
C ARG A 387 -51.70 -30.75 -25.88
#